data_7ad01cf926d37d6a8b20a5db6e75b93d
#
_entry.id   7ad01cf926d37d6a8b20a5db6e75b93d
#
_cell.length_a   1.000
_cell.length_b   1.000
_cell.length_c   1.000
_cell.angle_alpha   90.00
_cell.angle_beta   90.00
_cell.angle_gamma   90.00
#
_symmetry.space_group_name_H-M   'P 1'
#
loop_
_entity.id
_entity.type
_entity.pdbx_description
1 polymer ?
#
loop_
_entity_poly.entity_id
_entity_poly.type
_entity_poly.pdbx_seq_one_letter_code
_entity_poly.pdbx_strand_id
1 'polypeptide(L)'
;FHYGGDAGEFPHDGNFCMDGLVYPDRRPHTGLLEWKNEIRPVHAAGKDLAAGTVELWNVQDFADLADTVQIRYEIKKEGTLLAEGEIREITCPAHEKVCITIPQLGELSGDQTYLKLTYVQKADQALTRQGRVMGFDQIALFEEKEKVLEIAEAGTVALEENDASWIITSDRIRYVFGKKKGAFTELVRDGKALIEAPMTFETWRAPVDNDRNVRQVWEEAGYDRPWIRVYDCTAENAGEKVRIHCDFSIASVYRQPFLRAKALWEVNADGQIKLT
;
A
#
# COMPACT_ATOMS: atom_id res chain seq x y z
N PHE A 1 -2.16 9.53 -26.87
CA PHE A 1 -2.57 10.84 -26.31
C PHE A 1 -1.80 11.92 -27.03
N HIS A 2 -2.39 13.11 -27.11
CA HIS A 2 -1.76 14.31 -27.63
C HIS A 2 -1.48 15.29 -26.50
N TYR A 3 -0.34 15.94 -26.55
CA TYR A 3 -0.01 17.09 -25.71
C TYR A 3 -0.32 18.38 -26.45
N GLY A 4 -0.30 19.49 -25.72
CA GLY A 4 -0.46 20.81 -26.34
C GLY A 4 0.61 21.04 -27.41
N GLY A 5 0.23 21.52 -28.59
CA GLY A 5 1.07 21.73 -29.76
C GLY A 5 1.17 20.55 -30.72
N ASP A 6 0.77 19.32 -30.29
CA ASP A 6 0.86 18.11 -31.13
C ASP A 6 -0.04 18.16 -32.38
N ALA A 7 -1.13 18.94 -32.33
CA ALA A 7 -2.01 19.16 -33.46
C ALA A 7 -1.68 20.45 -34.26
N GLY A 8 -0.55 21.12 -33.93
CA GLY A 8 -0.10 22.35 -34.59
C GLY A 8 -0.71 23.65 -34.05
N GLU A 9 -1.46 23.58 -32.95
CA GLU A 9 -2.03 24.75 -32.29
C GLU A 9 -0.95 25.60 -31.59
N PHE A 10 -1.15 26.91 -31.61
CA PHE A 10 -0.29 27.88 -30.94
C PHE A 10 -1.10 29.12 -30.52
N PRO A 11 -0.93 29.65 -29.31
CA PRO A 11 -0.05 29.19 -28.21
C PRO A 11 -0.57 27.91 -27.53
N HIS A 12 0.31 27.23 -26.80
CA HIS A 12 -0.05 26.02 -26.05
C HIS A 12 0.86 25.86 -24.79
N ASP A 13 0.42 25.05 -23.85
CA ASP A 13 1.13 24.75 -22.59
C ASP A 13 1.68 23.31 -22.53
N GLY A 14 1.93 22.68 -23.69
CA GLY A 14 2.53 21.35 -23.75
C GLY A 14 1.66 20.30 -23.02
N ASN A 15 2.21 19.68 -21.98
CA ASN A 15 1.55 18.62 -21.22
C ASN A 15 0.34 19.07 -20.37
N PHE A 16 0.12 20.37 -20.18
CA PHE A 16 -1.06 20.92 -19.49
C PHE A 16 -2.37 20.78 -20.27
N CYS A 17 -2.45 19.94 -21.26
CA CYS A 17 -3.69 19.57 -21.95
C CYS A 17 -4.38 18.33 -21.35
N MET A 18 -3.77 17.65 -20.40
CA MET A 18 -4.30 16.42 -19.75
C MET A 18 -4.42 16.56 -18.23
N ASP A 19 -4.63 17.76 -17.75
CA ASP A 19 -4.68 18.09 -16.32
C ASP A 19 -5.98 17.67 -15.65
N GLY A 20 -7.04 17.54 -16.46
CA GLY A 20 -8.39 17.40 -15.97
C GLY A 20 -8.67 16.05 -15.35
N LEU A 21 -9.86 15.95 -14.73
CA LEU A 21 -10.35 14.77 -14.02
C LEU A 21 -10.54 13.54 -14.91
N VAL A 22 -10.48 13.68 -16.22
CA VAL A 22 -10.63 12.62 -17.22
C VAL A 22 -9.53 12.68 -18.26
N TYR A 23 -9.19 11.53 -18.82
CA TYR A 23 -8.36 11.44 -20.00
C TYR A 23 -9.07 11.99 -21.26
N PRO A 24 -8.37 12.28 -22.36
CA PRO A 24 -8.99 12.73 -23.61
C PRO A 24 -10.06 11.78 -24.15
N ASP A 25 -9.97 10.49 -23.89
CA ASP A 25 -10.96 9.46 -24.23
C ASP A 25 -12.11 9.34 -23.21
N ARG A 26 -12.24 10.28 -22.28
CA ARG A 26 -13.25 10.36 -21.22
C ARG A 26 -13.16 9.31 -20.12
N ARG A 27 -12.13 8.47 -20.07
CA ARG A 27 -11.89 7.61 -18.92
C ARG A 27 -11.53 8.47 -17.70
N PRO A 28 -12.00 8.12 -16.50
CA PRO A 28 -11.66 8.85 -15.30
C PRO A 28 -10.18 8.69 -14.94
N HIS A 29 -9.56 9.77 -14.50
CA HIS A 29 -8.32 9.70 -13.74
C HIS A 29 -8.56 9.10 -12.36
N THR A 30 -7.51 8.57 -11.72
CA THR A 30 -7.58 8.05 -10.34
C THR A 30 -8.11 9.10 -9.37
N GLY A 31 -7.70 10.36 -9.51
CA GLY A 31 -8.18 11.46 -8.68
C GLY A 31 -9.69 11.71 -8.81
N LEU A 32 -10.29 11.48 -9.99
CA LEU A 32 -11.75 11.58 -10.14
C LEU A 32 -12.47 10.46 -9.39
N LEU A 33 -11.90 9.26 -9.37
CA LEU A 33 -12.49 8.13 -8.62
C LEU A 33 -12.43 8.37 -7.12
N GLU A 34 -11.34 8.93 -6.62
CA GLU A 34 -11.20 9.33 -5.23
C GLU A 34 -12.18 10.45 -4.88
N TRP A 35 -12.20 11.53 -5.67
CA TRP A 35 -13.13 12.62 -5.45
C TRP A 35 -14.60 12.17 -5.46
N LYS A 36 -14.96 11.28 -6.39
CA LYS A 36 -16.31 10.68 -6.39
C LYS A 36 -16.63 10.02 -5.04
N ASN A 37 -15.67 9.35 -4.43
CA ASN A 37 -15.88 8.70 -3.14
C ASN A 37 -15.95 9.73 -2.01
N GLU A 38 -15.16 10.79 -2.06
CA GLU A 38 -15.19 11.88 -1.05
C GLU A 38 -16.53 12.62 -1.01
N ILE A 39 -17.14 12.90 -2.18
CA ILE A 39 -18.45 13.55 -2.28
C ILE A 39 -19.65 12.60 -2.21
N ARG A 40 -19.47 11.37 -1.74
CA ARG A 40 -20.56 10.40 -1.59
C ARG A 40 -21.66 10.93 -0.65
N PRO A 41 -22.93 10.55 -0.89
CA PRO A 41 -24.07 11.11 -0.14
C PRO A 41 -24.17 10.63 1.31
N VAL A 42 -23.41 9.62 1.69
CA VAL A 42 -23.42 9.00 3.02
C VAL A 42 -21.99 8.75 3.49
N HIS A 43 -21.73 9.04 4.77
CA HIS A 43 -20.53 8.59 5.47
C HIS A 43 -20.91 7.62 6.59
N ALA A 44 -20.06 6.61 6.82
CA ALA A 44 -20.29 5.62 7.86
C ALA A 44 -19.10 5.50 8.80
N ALA A 45 -19.39 5.26 10.07
CA ALA A 45 -18.40 4.95 11.10
C ALA A 45 -18.90 3.85 12.03
N GLY A 46 -17.98 3.03 12.56
CA GLY A 46 -18.29 2.07 13.59
C GLY A 46 -18.79 2.78 14.86
N LYS A 47 -19.93 2.35 15.39
CA LYS A 47 -20.49 2.89 16.64
C LYS A 47 -20.30 1.93 17.81
N ASP A 48 -20.81 0.73 17.66
CA ASP A 48 -20.62 -0.43 18.53
C ASP A 48 -20.50 -1.65 17.64
N LEU A 49 -19.28 -1.93 17.23
CA LEU A 49 -19.00 -3.03 16.28
C LEU A 49 -19.27 -4.40 16.91
N ALA A 50 -19.14 -4.53 18.23
CA ALA A 50 -19.45 -5.77 18.94
C ALA A 50 -20.95 -6.06 18.95
N ALA A 51 -21.78 -5.02 19.07
CA ALA A 51 -23.23 -5.11 18.92
C ALA A 51 -23.71 -5.08 17.47
N GLY A 52 -22.80 -5.01 16.50
CA GLY A 52 -23.14 -4.94 15.08
C GLY A 52 -23.65 -3.58 14.62
N THR A 53 -23.40 -2.51 15.37
CA THR A 53 -23.97 -1.17 15.12
C THR A 53 -22.99 -0.26 14.38
N VAL A 54 -23.48 0.36 13.30
CA VAL A 54 -22.79 1.35 12.49
C VAL A 54 -23.62 2.64 12.45
N GLU A 55 -22.97 3.79 12.64
CA GLU A 55 -23.60 5.11 12.49
C GLU A 55 -23.43 5.58 11.04
N LEU A 56 -24.52 5.98 10.41
CA LEU A 56 -24.56 6.62 9.11
C LEU A 56 -24.83 8.10 9.31
N TRP A 57 -24.20 8.93 8.51
CA TRP A 57 -24.44 10.35 8.39
C TRP A 57 -24.88 10.70 6.98
N ASN A 58 -26.08 11.24 6.84
CA ASN A 58 -26.60 11.77 5.57
C ASN A 58 -26.01 13.17 5.34
N VAL A 59 -25.16 13.31 4.33
CA VAL A 59 -24.56 14.61 3.97
C VAL A 59 -25.25 15.29 2.80
N GLN A 60 -26.41 14.79 2.36
CA GLN A 60 -27.23 15.45 1.36
C GLN A 60 -27.95 16.68 1.99
N ASP A 61 -28.21 17.71 1.16
CA ASP A 61 -28.83 18.96 1.63
C ASP A 61 -30.36 18.91 1.66
N PHE A 62 -30.98 18.10 0.81
CA PHE A 62 -32.42 18.19 0.55
C PHE A 62 -33.17 16.85 0.58
N ALA A 63 -32.47 15.72 0.66
CA ALA A 63 -33.08 14.41 0.48
C ALA A 63 -32.87 13.52 1.69
N ASP A 64 -33.89 12.71 2.01
CA ASP A 64 -33.78 11.59 2.95
C ASP A 64 -33.06 10.42 2.26
N LEU A 65 -32.29 9.65 3.01
CA LEU A 65 -31.65 8.42 2.51
C LEU A 65 -32.69 7.42 2.02
N ALA A 66 -33.89 7.40 2.64
CA ALA A 66 -34.98 6.51 2.24
C ALA A 66 -35.32 6.63 0.75
N ASP A 67 -35.18 7.83 0.17
CA ASP A 67 -35.55 8.11 -1.21
C ASP A 67 -34.40 7.88 -2.19
N THR A 68 -33.15 8.01 -1.73
CA THR A 68 -32.01 8.16 -2.63
C THR A 68 -31.02 7.02 -2.57
N VAL A 69 -30.89 6.32 -1.44
CA VAL A 69 -29.80 5.37 -1.19
C VAL A 69 -30.30 4.01 -0.79
N GLN A 70 -29.71 2.99 -1.38
CA GLN A 70 -29.69 1.60 -0.93
C GLN A 70 -28.27 1.24 -0.53
N ILE A 71 -28.08 0.52 0.56
CA ILE A 71 -26.76 0.08 1.01
C ILE A 71 -26.59 -1.42 0.75
N ARG A 72 -25.49 -1.78 0.09
CA ARG A 72 -25.00 -3.15 0.06
C ARG A 72 -23.82 -3.27 1.01
N TYR A 73 -23.74 -4.35 1.76
CA TYR A 73 -22.60 -4.60 2.63
C TYR A 73 -21.93 -5.92 2.31
N GLU A 74 -20.61 -5.95 2.54
CA GLU A 74 -19.77 -7.13 2.46
C GLU A 74 -18.87 -7.15 3.70
N ILE A 75 -18.73 -8.30 4.35
CA ILE A 75 -17.75 -8.54 5.40
C ILE A 75 -16.71 -9.48 4.81
N LYS A 76 -15.45 -9.02 4.78
CA LYS A 76 -14.34 -9.78 4.21
C LYS A 76 -13.19 -9.91 5.20
N LYS A 77 -12.60 -11.09 5.26
CA LYS A 77 -11.34 -11.35 5.98
C LYS A 77 -10.26 -11.74 4.98
N GLU A 78 -9.16 -11.01 4.97
CA GLU A 78 -8.04 -11.26 4.03
C GLU A 78 -8.51 -11.47 2.56
N GLY A 79 -9.51 -10.68 2.13
CA GLY A 79 -10.10 -10.78 0.80
C GLY A 79 -11.19 -11.85 0.63
N THR A 80 -11.33 -12.80 1.56
CA THR A 80 -12.38 -13.84 1.52
C THR A 80 -13.70 -13.28 2.02
N LEU A 81 -14.77 -13.43 1.24
CA LEU A 81 -16.12 -13.03 1.62
C LEU A 81 -16.65 -13.94 2.73
N LEU A 82 -17.05 -13.36 3.85
CA LEU A 82 -17.66 -14.05 4.99
C LEU A 82 -19.18 -13.89 5.02
N ALA A 83 -19.66 -12.67 4.75
CA ALA A 83 -21.08 -12.36 4.68
C ALA A 83 -21.34 -11.18 3.74
N GLU A 84 -22.54 -11.12 3.18
CA GLU A 84 -23.03 -10.00 2.37
C GLU A 84 -24.53 -9.81 2.54
N GLY A 85 -25.02 -8.63 2.22
CA GLY A 85 -26.44 -8.34 2.24
C GLY A 85 -26.78 -6.93 1.76
N GLU A 86 -28.07 -6.59 1.88
CA GLU A 86 -28.59 -5.30 1.48
C GLU A 86 -29.47 -4.69 2.57
N ILE A 87 -29.39 -3.37 2.73
CA ILE A 87 -30.28 -2.56 3.56
C ILE A 87 -30.98 -1.58 2.65
N ARG A 88 -32.30 -1.74 2.48
CA ARG A 88 -33.10 -1.01 1.52
C ARG A 88 -33.92 0.11 2.14
N GLU A 89 -34.27 -0.03 3.41
CA GLU A 89 -35.12 0.90 4.15
C GLU A 89 -34.30 1.58 5.24
N ILE A 90 -33.92 2.82 4.99
CA ILE A 90 -33.13 3.63 5.92
C ILE A 90 -33.72 5.05 5.90
N THR A 91 -34.41 5.44 6.97
CA THR A 91 -34.86 6.80 7.12
C THR A 91 -33.79 7.60 7.84
N CYS A 92 -33.25 8.61 7.17
CA CYS A 92 -32.27 9.53 7.71
C CYS A 92 -32.39 10.85 6.96
N PRO A 93 -33.06 11.85 7.52
CA PRO A 93 -33.22 13.19 6.92
C PRO A 93 -31.86 13.84 6.59
N ALA A 94 -31.90 14.86 5.76
CA ALA A 94 -30.72 15.63 5.40
C ALA A 94 -29.97 16.13 6.65
N HIS A 95 -28.63 15.99 6.67
CA HIS A 95 -27.72 16.36 7.75
C HIS A 95 -27.89 15.60 9.06
N GLU A 96 -28.78 14.63 9.12
CA GLU A 96 -29.01 13.82 10.32
C GLU A 96 -28.14 12.55 10.33
N LYS A 97 -28.13 11.89 11.49
CA LYS A 97 -27.44 10.63 11.71
C LYS A 97 -28.42 9.55 12.14
N VAL A 98 -28.15 8.32 11.70
CA VAL A 98 -28.93 7.14 12.10
C VAL A 98 -28.00 5.97 12.40
N CYS A 99 -28.35 5.16 13.36
CA CYS A 99 -27.66 3.88 13.59
C CYS A 99 -28.39 2.76 12.86
N ILE A 100 -27.62 1.92 12.18
CA ILE A 100 -28.10 0.69 11.55
C ILE A 100 -27.42 -0.51 12.19
N THR A 101 -28.08 -1.67 12.13
CA THR A 101 -27.51 -2.94 12.58
C THR A 101 -27.16 -3.79 11.39
N ILE A 102 -25.93 -4.25 11.31
CA ILE A 102 -25.45 -5.22 10.32
C ILE A 102 -25.48 -6.59 10.97
N PRO A 103 -26.27 -7.54 10.45
CA PRO A 103 -26.33 -8.90 11.00
C PRO A 103 -24.94 -9.55 11.06
N GLN A 104 -24.68 -10.28 12.13
CA GLN A 104 -23.43 -11.04 12.34
C GLN A 104 -22.14 -10.20 12.42
N LEU A 105 -22.19 -8.88 12.39
CA LEU A 105 -21.00 -8.03 12.37
C LEU A 105 -20.08 -8.31 13.58
N GLY A 106 -20.65 -8.37 14.79
CA GLY A 106 -19.88 -8.63 16.01
C GLY A 106 -19.28 -10.04 16.06
N GLU A 107 -19.97 -11.03 15.50
CA GLU A 107 -19.52 -12.44 15.47
C GLU A 107 -18.38 -12.64 14.46
N LEU A 108 -18.39 -11.89 13.36
CA LEU A 108 -17.41 -11.98 12.28
C LEU A 108 -16.22 -11.05 12.47
N SER A 109 -16.20 -10.24 13.55
CA SER A 109 -15.08 -9.36 13.85
C SER A 109 -13.80 -10.16 14.14
N GLY A 110 -12.65 -9.60 13.78
CA GLY A 110 -11.35 -10.25 13.99
C GLY A 110 -10.25 -9.64 13.13
N ASP A 111 -9.04 -10.10 13.35
CA ASP A 111 -7.86 -9.61 12.66
C ASP A 111 -8.04 -9.65 11.13
N GLN A 112 -7.63 -8.58 10.44
CA GLN A 112 -7.73 -8.41 8.98
C GLN A 112 -9.16 -8.54 8.42
N THR A 113 -10.17 -8.26 9.25
CA THR A 113 -11.58 -8.31 8.84
C THR A 113 -12.12 -6.88 8.64
N TYR A 114 -12.83 -6.67 7.54
CA TYR A 114 -13.36 -5.37 7.16
C TYR A 114 -14.82 -5.47 6.76
N LEU A 115 -15.62 -4.50 7.20
CA LEU A 115 -16.94 -4.21 6.66
C LEU A 115 -16.81 -3.18 5.55
N LYS A 116 -17.30 -3.49 4.36
CA LYS A 116 -17.49 -2.54 3.28
C LYS A 116 -18.95 -2.23 3.09
N LEU A 117 -19.32 -0.96 3.13
CA LEU A 117 -20.64 -0.44 2.81
C LEU A 117 -20.58 0.24 1.44
N THR A 118 -21.38 -0.22 0.49
CA THR A 118 -21.46 0.36 -0.85
C THR A 118 -22.81 1.07 -1.00
N TYR A 119 -22.76 2.36 -1.32
CA TYR A 119 -23.95 3.20 -1.50
C TYR A 119 -24.39 3.17 -2.95
N VAL A 120 -25.62 2.75 -3.18
CA VAL A 120 -26.19 2.53 -4.51
C VAL A 120 -27.40 3.43 -4.68
N GLN A 121 -27.50 4.08 -5.82
CA GLN A 121 -28.63 4.94 -6.17
C GLN A 121 -29.92 4.14 -6.25
N LYS A 122 -30.95 4.56 -5.48
CA LYS A 122 -32.20 3.81 -5.30
C LYS A 122 -33.19 3.97 -6.46
N ALA A 123 -33.19 5.10 -7.16
CA ALA A 123 -34.11 5.40 -8.25
C ALA A 123 -33.41 6.18 -9.38
N ASP A 124 -34.04 6.19 -10.56
CA ASP A 124 -33.56 7.02 -11.67
C ASP A 124 -33.63 8.50 -11.30
N GLN A 125 -32.61 9.24 -11.70
CA GLN A 125 -32.55 10.71 -11.66
C GLN A 125 -32.34 11.28 -13.08
N ALA A 126 -32.39 12.59 -13.22
CA ALA A 126 -32.30 13.25 -14.54
C ALA A 126 -31.06 12.84 -15.36
N LEU A 127 -29.90 12.68 -14.69
CA LEU A 127 -28.62 12.40 -15.35
C LEU A 127 -28.03 11.01 -15.00
N THR A 128 -28.62 10.30 -14.07
CA THR A 128 -28.08 9.03 -13.56
C THR A 128 -29.16 7.98 -13.36
N ARG A 129 -28.76 6.70 -13.47
CA ARG A 129 -29.69 5.59 -13.38
C ARG A 129 -29.66 4.90 -12.04
N GLN A 130 -30.77 4.28 -11.66
CA GLN A 130 -30.87 3.32 -10.55
C GLN A 130 -29.75 2.30 -10.63
N GLY A 131 -29.23 1.88 -9.47
CA GLY A 131 -28.16 0.89 -9.38
C GLY A 131 -26.75 1.46 -9.55
N ARG A 132 -26.59 2.75 -9.85
CA ARG A 132 -25.28 3.40 -9.90
C ARG A 132 -24.62 3.40 -8.52
N VAL A 133 -23.37 2.95 -8.43
CA VAL A 133 -22.56 3.08 -7.22
C VAL A 133 -22.15 4.54 -7.05
N MET A 134 -22.53 5.13 -5.93
CA MET A 134 -22.23 6.52 -5.58
C MET A 134 -20.93 6.67 -4.80
N GLY A 135 -20.61 5.68 -3.97
CA GLY A 135 -19.39 5.62 -3.17
C GLY A 135 -19.42 4.44 -2.19
N PHE A 136 -18.44 4.37 -1.30
CA PHE A 136 -18.36 3.33 -0.28
C PHE A 136 -17.62 3.83 0.97
N ASP A 137 -17.82 3.15 2.08
CA ASP A 137 -16.98 3.18 3.27
C ASP A 137 -16.42 1.78 3.56
N GLN A 138 -15.22 1.74 4.13
CA GLN A 138 -14.63 0.52 4.64
C GLN A 138 -14.23 0.72 6.11
N ILE A 139 -14.73 -0.14 6.97
CA ILE A 139 -14.56 -0.06 8.42
C ILE A 139 -13.79 -1.30 8.86
N ALA A 140 -12.67 -1.10 9.55
CA ALA A 140 -11.93 -2.20 10.17
C ALA A 140 -12.72 -2.76 11.36
N LEU A 141 -12.85 -4.07 11.44
CA LEU A 141 -13.54 -4.80 12.51
C LEU A 141 -12.55 -5.36 13.54
N PHE A 142 -11.39 -4.75 13.67
CA PHE A 142 -10.33 -5.11 14.60
C PHE A 142 -9.59 -3.85 15.04
N GLU A 143 -8.96 -3.93 16.19
CA GLU A 143 -8.01 -2.89 16.59
C GLU A 143 -6.68 -3.12 15.87
N GLU A 144 -6.21 -2.10 15.17
CA GLU A 144 -4.88 -2.11 14.58
C GLU A 144 -3.86 -2.11 15.71
N LYS A 145 -3.26 -3.27 15.97
CA LYS A 145 -2.11 -3.38 16.86
C LYS A 145 -0.86 -3.33 16.02
N GLU A 146 0.08 -2.47 16.41
CA GLU A 146 1.40 -2.45 15.80
C GLU A 146 2.01 -3.84 15.97
N LYS A 147 2.02 -4.63 14.90
CA LYS A 147 2.69 -5.92 14.87
C LYS A 147 4.19 -5.66 14.76
N VAL A 148 4.90 -5.76 15.86
CA VAL A 148 6.34 -5.92 15.78
C VAL A 148 6.58 -7.27 15.09
N LEU A 149 7.02 -7.20 13.84
CA LEU A 149 7.40 -8.39 13.08
C LEU A 149 8.68 -8.97 13.71
N GLU A 150 8.50 -9.92 14.59
CA GLU A 150 9.61 -10.73 15.08
C GLU A 150 9.81 -11.92 14.17
N ILE A 151 11.07 -12.24 13.89
CA ILE A 151 11.41 -13.46 13.17
C ILE A 151 11.18 -14.62 14.14
N ALA A 152 10.33 -15.55 13.76
CA ALA A 152 10.07 -16.75 14.52
C ALA A 152 11.37 -17.57 14.69
N GLU A 153 11.56 -18.14 15.85
CA GLU A 153 12.61 -19.15 16.08
C GLU A 153 12.19 -20.41 15.31
N ALA A 154 12.99 -20.82 14.33
CA ALA A 154 12.65 -21.92 13.45
C ALA A 154 13.91 -22.66 13.03
N GLY A 155 14.17 -23.79 13.68
CA GLY A 155 15.27 -24.67 13.33
C GLY A 155 16.66 -24.07 13.54
N THR A 156 17.66 -24.65 12.89
CA THR A 156 19.07 -24.24 12.98
C THR A 156 19.55 -23.74 11.64
N VAL A 157 20.34 -22.66 11.66
CA VAL A 157 21.01 -22.12 10.48
C VAL A 157 22.52 -22.31 10.60
N ALA A 158 23.16 -22.60 9.47
CA ALA A 158 24.61 -22.57 9.35
C ALA A 158 25.07 -21.28 8.69
N LEU A 159 26.23 -20.78 9.10
CA LEU A 159 26.89 -19.61 8.53
C LEU A 159 28.29 -20.00 8.07
N GLU A 160 28.53 -19.82 6.78
CA GLU A 160 29.86 -20.00 6.18
C GLU A 160 30.36 -18.64 5.68
N GLU A 161 31.66 -18.43 5.80
CA GLU A 161 32.30 -17.18 5.39
C GLU A 161 33.36 -17.44 4.31
N ASN A 162 33.37 -16.57 3.30
CA ASN A 162 34.46 -16.42 2.36
C ASN A 162 34.88 -14.94 2.25
N ASP A 163 35.88 -14.64 1.42
CA ASP A 163 36.44 -13.29 1.28
C ASP A 163 35.38 -12.25 0.85
N ALA A 164 34.40 -12.63 0.06
CA ALA A 164 33.42 -11.74 -0.55
C ALA A 164 32.03 -11.79 0.09
N SER A 165 31.69 -12.87 0.78
CA SER A 165 30.31 -13.18 1.15
C SER A 165 30.19 -13.98 2.44
N TRP A 166 29.01 -13.91 3.05
CA TRP A 166 28.50 -14.91 3.97
C TRP A 166 27.44 -15.76 3.28
N ILE A 167 27.48 -17.07 3.53
CA ILE A 167 26.53 -18.04 3.00
C ILE A 167 25.73 -18.60 4.18
N ILE A 168 24.43 -18.40 4.15
CA ILE A 168 23.50 -18.84 5.18
C ILE A 168 22.71 -20.01 4.63
N THR A 169 22.76 -21.15 5.32
CA THR A 169 22.10 -22.38 4.86
C THR A 169 21.27 -23.02 5.96
N SER A 170 20.19 -23.67 5.56
CA SER A 170 19.39 -24.63 6.32
C SER A 170 18.89 -25.71 5.37
N ASP A 171 18.03 -26.60 5.85
CA ASP A 171 17.36 -27.60 5.00
C ASP A 171 16.52 -26.98 3.90
N ARG A 172 16.12 -25.71 4.06
CA ARG A 172 15.21 -25.00 3.15
C ARG A 172 15.85 -23.88 2.37
N ILE A 173 16.91 -23.27 2.89
CA ILE A 173 17.46 -22.03 2.29
C ILE A 173 18.94 -22.16 1.98
N ARG A 174 19.32 -21.42 0.93
CA ARG A 174 20.70 -21.01 0.66
C ARG A 174 20.68 -19.53 0.26
N TYR A 175 21.10 -18.67 1.17
CA TYR A 175 21.18 -17.23 0.99
C TYR A 175 22.62 -16.78 0.98
N VAL A 176 22.97 -15.91 0.04
CA VAL A 176 24.33 -15.35 -0.08
C VAL A 176 24.25 -13.84 0.17
N PHE A 177 24.99 -13.38 1.16
CA PHE A 177 25.09 -11.97 1.50
C PHE A 177 26.45 -11.41 1.07
N GLY A 178 26.44 -10.40 0.21
CA GLY A 178 27.64 -9.76 -0.31
C GLY A 178 28.20 -8.71 0.65
N LYS A 179 29.37 -8.96 1.23
CA LYS A 179 30.01 -8.04 2.21
C LYS A 179 30.19 -6.63 1.69
N LYS A 180 30.64 -6.47 0.44
CA LYS A 180 30.82 -5.17 -0.21
C LYS A 180 29.52 -4.53 -0.70
N LYS A 181 28.47 -5.33 -0.85
CA LYS A 181 27.14 -4.86 -1.26
C LYS A 181 26.29 -4.41 -0.08
N GLY A 182 26.53 -4.99 1.12
CA GLY A 182 25.71 -4.79 2.31
C GLY A 182 24.28 -5.35 2.16
N ALA A 183 24.10 -6.28 1.22
CA ALA A 183 22.80 -6.83 0.86
C ALA A 183 22.93 -8.25 0.29
N PHE A 184 21.79 -8.96 0.19
CA PHE A 184 21.77 -10.30 -0.40
C PHE A 184 22.01 -10.24 -1.91
N THR A 185 22.86 -11.14 -2.38
CA THR A 185 23.17 -11.32 -3.81
C THR A 185 22.49 -12.55 -4.39
N GLU A 186 22.06 -13.48 -3.56
CA GLU A 186 21.32 -14.67 -3.92
C GLU A 186 20.37 -15.06 -2.80
N LEU A 187 19.14 -15.39 -3.12
CA LEU A 187 18.14 -15.96 -2.23
C LEU A 187 17.53 -17.19 -2.90
N VAL A 188 17.82 -18.37 -2.37
CA VAL A 188 17.21 -19.63 -2.80
C VAL A 188 16.46 -20.26 -1.65
N ARG A 189 15.19 -20.58 -1.85
CA ARG A 189 14.34 -21.26 -0.87
C ARG A 189 13.63 -22.44 -1.52
N ASP A 190 13.68 -23.59 -0.85
CA ASP A 190 13.09 -24.84 -1.33
C ASP A 190 13.53 -25.15 -2.80
N GLY A 191 14.81 -24.88 -3.13
CA GLY A 191 15.40 -25.05 -4.46
C GLY A 191 15.01 -24.00 -5.51
N LYS A 192 14.21 -23.00 -5.16
CA LYS A 192 13.75 -21.94 -6.06
C LYS A 192 14.46 -20.62 -5.79
N ALA A 193 15.05 -20.00 -6.82
CA ALA A 193 15.56 -18.63 -6.73
C ALA A 193 14.42 -17.64 -6.53
N LEU A 194 14.57 -16.74 -5.55
CA LEU A 194 13.58 -15.72 -5.20
C LEU A 194 13.91 -14.35 -5.78
N ILE A 195 15.16 -14.10 -6.16
CA ILE A 195 15.62 -12.86 -6.78
C ILE A 195 16.41 -13.18 -8.05
N GLU A 196 16.27 -12.36 -9.09
CA GLU A 196 16.98 -12.50 -10.36
C GLU A 196 18.28 -11.70 -10.39
N ALA A 197 18.40 -10.71 -9.53
CA ALA A 197 19.56 -9.83 -9.39
C ALA A 197 19.84 -9.53 -7.93
N PRO A 198 21.09 -9.14 -7.57
CA PRO A 198 21.42 -8.72 -6.22
C PRO A 198 20.51 -7.60 -5.71
N MET A 199 20.12 -7.68 -4.42
CA MET A 199 19.41 -6.59 -3.76
C MET A 199 20.29 -5.34 -3.70
N THR A 200 19.66 -4.18 -3.73
CA THR A 200 20.30 -2.89 -3.53
C THR A 200 19.39 -1.94 -2.76
N PHE A 201 19.99 -0.94 -2.12
CA PHE A 201 19.22 0.16 -1.56
C PHE A 201 18.99 1.20 -2.65
N GLU A 202 17.76 1.56 -2.86
CA GLU A 202 17.35 2.47 -3.93
C GLU A 202 16.72 3.73 -3.33
N THR A 203 17.07 4.88 -3.88
CA THR A 203 16.56 6.19 -3.48
C THR A 203 15.87 6.94 -4.62
N TRP A 204 15.83 6.32 -5.80
CA TRP A 204 15.28 6.93 -7.00
C TRP A 204 13.88 6.41 -7.32
N ARG A 205 13.02 7.28 -7.77
CA ARG A 205 11.79 6.96 -8.44
C ARG A 205 11.73 7.64 -9.81
N ALA A 206 10.97 7.11 -10.75
CA ALA A 206 10.76 7.79 -12.03
C ALA A 206 10.13 9.17 -11.79
N PRO A 207 10.76 10.27 -12.25
CA PRO A 207 10.19 11.60 -12.12
C PRO A 207 8.86 11.72 -12.87
N VAL A 208 7.91 12.40 -12.28
CA VAL A 208 6.63 12.78 -12.91
C VAL A 208 6.66 14.23 -13.39
N ASP A 209 5.66 14.68 -14.10
CA ASP A 209 5.61 16.05 -14.64
C ASP A 209 5.77 17.14 -13.57
N ASN A 210 5.25 16.92 -12.38
CA ASN A 210 5.44 17.84 -11.25
C ASN A 210 6.91 17.97 -10.81
N ASP A 211 7.72 16.97 -11.09
CA ASP A 211 9.14 16.96 -10.74
C ASP A 211 10.04 17.68 -11.77
N ARG A 212 9.50 18.13 -12.90
CA ARG A 212 10.28 18.67 -14.04
C ARG A 212 11.29 19.75 -13.64
N ASN A 213 10.94 20.61 -12.67
CA ASN A 213 11.79 21.69 -12.22
C ASN A 213 12.86 21.24 -11.23
N VAL A 214 12.67 20.12 -10.53
CA VAL A 214 13.59 19.60 -9.51
C VAL A 214 14.36 18.38 -10.00
N ARG A 215 13.89 17.70 -11.04
CA ARG A 215 14.51 16.52 -11.64
C ARG A 215 15.98 16.74 -11.98
N GLN A 216 16.31 17.85 -12.65
CA GLN A 216 17.68 18.16 -13.02
C GLN A 216 18.58 18.25 -11.80
N VAL A 217 18.12 18.85 -10.72
CA VAL A 217 18.87 18.98 -9.46
C VAL A 217 19.12 17.58 -8.85
N TRP A 218 18.15 16.69 -8.91
CA TRP A 218 18.29 15.31 -8.43
C TRP A 218 19.29 14.50 -9.27
N GLU A 219 19.23 14.63 -10.60
CA GLU A 219 20.18 13.99 -11.53
C GLU A 219 21.59 14.56 -11.38
N GLU A 220 21.74 15.87 -11.21
CA GLU A 220 23.03 16.51 -10.90
C GLU A 220 23.59 16.08 -9.53
N ALA A 221 22.73 15.82 -8.56
CA ALA A 221 23.12 15.26 -7.28
C ALA A 221 23.48 13.76 -7.38
N GLY A 222 23.05 13.07 -8.44
CA GLY A 222 23.32 11.67 -8.71
C GLY A 222 22.44 10.70 -7.93
N TYR A 223 21.20 11.12 -7.57
CA TYR A 223 20.24 10.26 -6.88
C TYR A 223 19.72 9.13 -7.76
N ASP A 224 19.78 9.29 -9.09
CA ASP A 224 19.42 8.30 -10.11
C ASP A 224 20.46 7.18 -10.29
N ARG A 225 21.66 7.34 -9.72
CA ARG A 225 22.78 6.41 -9.83
C ARG A 225 23.60 6.34 -8.54
N PRO A 226 22.95 5.92 -7.44
CA PRO A 226 23.60 5.88 -6.14
C PRO A 226 24.68 4.80 -6.09
N TRP A 227 25.72 5.07 -5.33
CA TRP A 227 26.78 4.14 -4.98
C TRP A 227 26.70 3.82 -3.49
N ILE A 228 26.66 2.53 -3.18
CA ILE A 228 26.68 2.04 -1.79
C ILE A 228 28.12 1.73 -1.41
N ARG A 229 28.59 2.35 -0.34
CA ARG A 229 29.89 2.06 0.25
C ARG A 229 29.71 1.46 1.64
N VAL A 230 30.05 0.20 1.79
CA VAL A 230 30.09 -0.48 3.08
C VAL A 230 31.41 -0.17 3.76
N TYR A 231 31.38 0.29 5.02
CA TYR A 231 32.53 0.63 5.83
C TYR A 231 32.89 -0.50 6.76
N ASP A 232 31.89 -1.11 7.35
CA ASP A 232 32.01 -2.27 8.22
C ASP A 232 30.83 -3.21 8.01
N CYS A 233 31.10 -4.52 8.08
CA CYS A 233 30.06 -5.51 7.93
C CYS A 233 30.51 -6.79 8.65
N THR A 234 29.75 -7.19 9.67
CA THR A 234 30.01 -8.35 10.51
C THR A 234 28.83 -9.28 10.56
N ALA A 235 29.07 -10.57 10.74
CA ALA A 235 28.01 -11.56 10.89
C ALA A 235 28.27 -12.45 12.11
N GLU A 236 27.16 -12.81 12.78
CA GLU A 236 27.16 -13.76 13.89
C GLU A 236 26.10 -14.84 13.69
N ASN A 237 26.43 -16.07 14.08
CA ASN A 237 25.47 -17.16 14.15
C ASN A 237 24.98 -17.32 15.59
N ALA A 238 23.73 -17.02 15.85
CA ALA A 238 23.09 -17.15 17.16
C ALA A 238 22.33 -18.50 17.31
N GLY A 239 22.64 -19.50 16.47
CA GLY A 239 22.03 -20.84 16.49
C GLY A 239 20.73 -20.92 15.67
N GLU A 240 19.69 -20.23 16.08
CA GLU A 240 18.38 -20.23 15.42
C GLU A 240 18.27 -19.16 14.34
N LYS A 241 19.16 -18.18 14.38
CA LYS A 241 19.23 -17.10 13.39
C LYS A 241 20.66 -16.59 13.19
N VAL A 242 20.91 -16.12 11.98
CA VAL A 242 22.10 -15.34 11.64
C VAL A 242 21.75 -13.86 11.71
N ARG A 243 22.65 -13.07 12.32
CA ARG A 243 22.58 -11.61 12.35
C ARG A 243 23.73 -11.03 11.56
N ILE A 244 23.45 -10.04 10.71
CA ILE A 244 24.46 -9.32 9.94
C ILE A 244 24.30 -7.83 10.21
N HIS A 245 25.36 -7.21 10.73
CA HIS A 245 25.43 -5.78 10.97
C HIS A 245 26.25 -5.12 9.85
N CYS A 246 25.74 -4.08 9.24
CA CYS A 246 26.44 -3.33 8.19
C CYS A 246 26.34 -1.82 8.43
N ASP A 247 27.49 -1.16 8.42
CA ASP A 247 27.59 0.30 8.40
C ASP A 247 27.94 0.73 6.97
N PHE A 248 27.09 1.54 6.36
CA PHE A 248 27.28 1.97 4.97
C PHE A 248 26.83 3.42 4.71
N SER A 249 27.21 3.94 3.57
CA SER A 249 26.69 5.19 3.06
C SER A 249 26.20 5.05 1.62
N ILE A 250 25.29 5.95 1.25
CA ILE A 250 24.79 6.10 -0.11
C ILE A 250 25.21 7.49 -0.62
N ALA A 251 25.83 7.50 -1.79
CA ALA A 251 26.31 8.72 -2.43
C ALA A 251 26.32 8.57 -3.95
N SER A 252 26.40 9.64 -4.71
CA SER A 252 26.96 9.55 -6.05
C SER A 252 28.48 9.45 -5.98
N VAL A 253 29.12 8.90 -7.02
CA VAL A 253 30.57 8.63 -7.04
C VAL A 253 31.42 9.88 -6.76
N TYR A 254 30.94 11.06 -7.12
CA TYR A 254 31.68 12.33 -7.06
C TYR A 254 31.17 13.32 -5.99
N ARG A 255 30.22 12.89 -5.16
CA ARG A 255 29.62 13.74 -4.11
C ARG A 255 29.82 13.12 -2.73
N GLN A 256 29.65 13.94 -1.70
CA GLN A 256 29.60 13.45 -0.33
C GLN A 256 28.33 12.59 -0.12
N PRO A 257 28.37 11.62 0.78
CA PRO A 257 27.21 10.82 1.10
C PRO A 257 26.03 11.66 1.56
N PHE A 258 24.88 11.43 0.93
CA PHE A 258 23.63 12.05 1.35
C PHE A 258 22.88 11.19 2.38
N LEU A 259 23.25 9.93 2.53
CA LEU A 259 22.73 9.03 3.56
C LEU A 259 23.88 8.23 4.19
N ARG A 260 23.84 8.09 5.52
CA ARG A 260 24.62 7.13 6.30
C ARG A 260 23.63 6.28 7.08
N ALA A 261 23.81 4.97 7.04
CA ALA A 261 22.88 4.03 7.66
C ALA A 261 23.64 2.89 8.35
N LYS A 262 22.99 2.33 9.36
CA LYS A 262 23.33 1.06 9.98
C LYS A 262 22.18 0.11 9.73
N ALA A 263 22.47 -1.07 9.22
CA ALA A 263 21.48 -2.08 8.94
C ALA A 263 21.77 -3.32 9.79
N LEU A 264 20.71 -3.86 10.37
CA LEU A 264 20.71 -5.17 11.01
C LEU A 264 19.80 -6.10 10.19
N TRP A 265 20.42 -7.12 9.60
CA TRP A 265 19.71 -8.21 8.94
C TRP A 265 19.63 -9.40 9.86
N GLU A 266 18.45 -9.95 10.06
CA GLU A 266 18.25 -11.21 10.78
C GLU A 266 17.64 -12.24 9.83
N VAL A 267 18.16 -13.47 9.82
CA VAL A 267 17.69 -14.56 8.95
C VAL A 267 17.51 -15.82 9.77
N ASN A 268 16.34 -16.46 9.71
CA ASN A 268 16.09 -17.75 10.36
C ASN A 268 16.12 -18.93 9.38
N ALA A 269 16.00 -20.17 9.91
CA ALA A 269 16.05 -21.39 9.11
C ALA A 269 14.90 -21.53 8.11
N ASP A 270 13.76 -20.92 8.35
CA ASP A 270 12.62 -20.88 7.41
C ASP A 270 12.79 -19.86 6.26
N GLY A 271 13.86 -19.08 6.32
CA GLY A 271 14.17 -18.09 5.30
C GLY A 271 13.43 -16.76 5.47
N GLN A 272 12.89 -16.48 6.65
CA GLN A 272 12.41 -15.15 6.97
C GLN A 272 13.60 -14.20 7.11
N ILE A 273 13.50 -13.02 6.56
CA ILE A 273 14.50 -11.95 6.64
C ILE A 273 13.84 -10.74 7.28
N LYS A 274 14.47 -10.23 8.34
CA LYS A 274 14.13 -8.94 8.94
C LYS A 274 15.27 -7.96 8.70
N LEU A 275 14.94 -6.77 8.23
CA LEU A 275 15.86 -5.63 8.14
C LEU A 275 15.38 -4.52 9.09
N THR A 276 16.30 -4.07 9.92
CA THR A 276 16.06 -2.95 10.86
C THR A 276 17.11 -1.87 10.67
#